data_e8985940512385f84cc64cc0e56ebf5a
#
_entry.id   e8985940512385f84cc64cc0e56ebf5a
#
_cell.length_a   1.000
_cell.length_b   1.000
_cell.length_c   1.000
_cell.angle_alpha   90.00
_cell.angle_beta   90.00
_cell.angle_gamma   90.00
#
_symmetry.space_group_name_H-M   'P 1'
#
loop_
_entity.id
_entity.type
_entity.pdbx_description
1 polymer ?
#
loop_
_entity_poly.entity_id
_entity_poly.type
_entity_poly.pdbx_seq_one_letter_code
_entity_poly.pdbx_strand_id
1 'polypeptide(L)'
;MKLLVVGGGGREHAIIKSLKKNPAVTEIFALPGNGGIAADAVCVPIGATEIDKIVAFAQEQKVDYAVVAPDDPLVLGCVDALEAAKIPCFGPRARAAIIEGSKVFSKNLMKKYGIPTARYEVFDDMAAALTYLDTAPIPTVIKADGLALGKGVIIAQTRDEAKAAVRDMMENHVFGKSGDHVVIEEFLTGPEVSVLAFTDGKVVKPMVSSMDHKRAGDGDTGLNTGGMG
;
A
#
# COMPACT_ATOMS: atom_id res chain seq x y z
N MET A 1 11.88 -11.84 23.84
CA MET A 1 11.99 -11.73 22.37
C MET A 1 12.27 -10.29 21.99
N LYS A 2 13.25 -10.05 21.13
CA LYS A 2 13.50 -8.77 20.49
C LYS A 2 12.76 -8.70 19.16
N LEU A 3 11.94 -7.70 19.00
CA LEU A 3 11.14 -7.52 17.78
C LEU A 3 11.62 -6.31 16.99
N LEU A 4 11.46 -6.39 15.67
CA LEU A 4 11.67 -5.29 14.76
C LEU A 4 10.34 -4.96 14.07
N VAL A 5 9.95 -3.69 14.04
CA VAL A 5 8.82 -3.19 13.27
C VAL A 5 9.33 -2.18 12.25
N VAL A 6 9.18 -2.51 10.97
CA VAL A 6 9.53 -1.60 9.88
C VAL A 6 8.35 -0.66 9.63
N GLY A 7 8.63 0.64 9.65
CA GLY A 7 7.64 1.69 9.41
C GLY A 7 7.60 2.73 10.53
N GLY A 8 6.83 3.79 10.32
CA GLY A 8 6.76 4.93 11.24
C GLY A 8 5.39 5.60 11.29
N GLY A 9 4.33 4.92 10.86
CA GLY A 9 2.96 5.44 10.87
C GLY A 9 2.16 5.07 12.12
N GLY A 10 0.92 5.53 12.16
CA GLY A 10 -0.02 5.21 13.24
C GLY A 10 -0.38 3.73 13.30
N ARG A 11 -0.41 3.06 12.15
CA ARG A 11 -0.65 1.61 12.04
C ARG A 11 0.47 0.82 12.73
N GLU A 12 1.72 1.15 12.44
CA GLU A 12 2.89 0.53 13.10
C GLU A 12 2.88 0.80 14.60
N HIS A 13 2.48 1.99 15.04
CA HIS A 13 2.33 2.29 16.46
C HIS A 13 1.27 1.41 17.14
N ALA A 14 0.12 1.22 16.49
CA ALA A 14 -0.94 0.33 17.00
C ALA A 14 -0.45 -1.14 17.10
N ILE A 15 0.30 -1.61 16.09
CA ILE A 15 0.94 -2.93 16.11
C ILE A 15 1.91 -3.04 17.29
N ILE A 16 2.79 -2.07 17.49
CA ILE A 16 3.76 -2.04 18.59
C ILE A 16 3.05 -2.10 19.93
N LYS A 17 2.00 -1.30 20.14
CA LYS A 17 1.19 -1.34 21.36
C LYS A 17 0.55 -2.69 21.61
N SER A 18 0.14 -3.37 20.56
CA SER A 18 -0.43 -4.72 20.67
C SER A 18 0.64 -5.76 21.02
N LEU A 19 1.80 -5.71 20.36
CA LEU A 19 2.94 -6.61 20.61
C LEU A 19 3.47 -6.48 22.04
N LYS A 20 3.52 -5.27 22.60
CA LYS A 20 3.94 -5.02 24.00
C LYS A 20 3.10 -5.73 25.05
N LYS A 21 1.86 -6.11 24.73
CA LYS A 21 1.00 -6.87 25.65
C LYS A 21 1.49 -8.30 25.86
N ASN A 22 2.34 -8.83 25.00
CA ASN A 22 2.89 -10.17 25.14
C ASN A 22 4.10 -10.12 26.07
N PRO A 23 4.08 -10.80 27.24
CA PRO A 23 5.17 -10.77 28.22
C PRO A 23 6.48 -11.39 27.70
N ALA A 24 6.43 -12.17 26.62
CA ALA A 24 7.63 -12.70 25.99
C ALA A 24 8.40 -11.63 25.19
N VAL A 25 7.80 -10.49 24.88
CA VAL A 25 8.44 -9.39 24.18
C VAL A 25 9.20 -8.54 25.17
N THR A 26 10.51 -8.50 25.03
CA THR A 26 11.43 -7.79 25.94
C THR A 26 11.90 -6.46 25.38
N GLU A 27 11.95 -6.34 24.06
CA GLU A 27 12.42 -5.14 23.36
C GLU A 27 11.78 -5.03 21.98
N ILE A 28 11.44 -3.81 21.57
CA ILE A 28 10.92 -3.52 20.23
C ILE A 28 11.73 -2.38 19.62
N PHE A 29 12.26 -2.61 18.42
CA PHE A 29 12.87 -1.60 17.56
C PHE A 29 11.87 -1.17 16.49
N ALA A 30 11.82 0.13 16.17
CA ALA A 30 11.00 0.68 15.09
C ALA A 30 11.88 1.44 14.09
N LEU A 31 11.78 1.13 12.80
CA LEU A 31 12.62 1.68 11.75
C LEU A 31 11.76 2.38 10.67
N PRO A 32 11.74 3.69 10.57
CA PRO A 32 12.42 4.68 11.45
C PRO A 32 11.65 4.96 12.75
N GLY A 33 10.40 4.55 12.90
CA GLY A 33 9.52 4.98 13.97
C GLY A 33 9.09 6.44 13.83
N ASN A 34 8.55 7.00 14.90
CA ASN A 34 8.16 8.40 15.02
C ASN A 34 8.14 8.82 16.51
N GLY A 35 7.85 10.11 16.78
CA GLY A 35 7.80 10.62 18.16
C GLY A 35 6.78 9.95 19.08
N GLY A 36 5.65 9.47 18.55
CA GLY A 36 4.66 8.70 19.32
C GLY A 36 5.16 7.28 19.61
N ILE A 37 5.77 6.63 18.63
CA ILE A 37 6.36 5.29 18.77
C ILE A 37 7.52 5.29 19.78
N ALA A 38 8.29 6.38 19.88
CA ALA A 38 9.41 6.51 20.80
C ALA A 38 9.01 6.34 22.29
N ALA A 39 7.74 6.52 22.64
CA ALA A 39 7.22 6.22 23.98
C ALA A 39 7.06 4.71 24.24
N ASP A 40 7.05 3.89 23.20
CA ASP A 40 6.70 2.47 23.26
C ASP A 40 7.79 1.54 22.72
N ALA A 41 8.71 2.05 21.92
CA ALA A 41 9.77 1.29 21.25
C ALA A 41 11.04 2.14 21.06
N VAL A 42 12.15 1.49 20.76
CA VAL A 42 13.41 2.16 20.39
C VAL A 42 13.33 2.53 18.92
N CYS A 43 13.24 3.83 18.62
CA CYS A 43 13.27 4.33 17.25
C CYS A 43 14.72 4.40 16.75
N VAL A 44 14.95 3.85 15.55
CA VAL A 44 16.28 3.84 14.91
C VAL A 44 16.18 4.55 13.56
N PRO A 45 17.04 5.55 13.25
CA PRO A 45 16.92 6.38 12.06
C PRO A 45 17.36 5.65 10.77
N ILE A 46 16.73 4.52 10.49
CA ILE A 46 16.88 3.75 9.24
C ILE A 46 15.56 3.85 8.50
N GLY A 47 15.59 4.35 7.27
CA GLY A 47 14.38 4.46 6.43
C GLY A 47 13.78 3.11 6.10
N ALA A 48 12.45 3.04 6.01
CA ALA A 48 11.72 1.80 5.76
C ALA A 48 12.10 1.12 4.42
N THR A 49 12.66 1.85 3.47
CA THR A 49 13.10 1.33 2.17
C THR A 49 14.61 1.03 2.08
N GLU A 50 15.35 1.27 3.16
CA GLU A 50 16.80 0.99 3.22
C GLU A 50 17.05 -0.48 3.62
N ILE A 51 16.64 -1.41 2.75
CA ILE A 51 16.55 -2.85 3.04
C ILE A 51 17.85 -3.42 3.60
N ASP A 52 19.00 -3.10 2.98
CA ASP A 52 20.31 -3.61 3.42
C ASP A 52 20.65 -3.17 4.85
N LYS A 53 20.32 -1.92 5.21
CA LYS A 53 20.54 -1.40 6.55
C LYS A 53 19.60 -2.02 7.57
N ILE A 54 18.34 -2.28 7.16
CA ILE A 54 17.35 -2.98 8.00
C ILE A 54 17.85 -4.38 8.35
N VAL A 55 18.33 -5.13 7.35
CA VAL A 55 18.85 -6.50 7.55
C VAL A 55 20.10 -6.48 8.42
N ALA A 56 21.06 -5.60 8.13
CA ALA A 56 22.29 -5.48 8.94
C ALA A 56 21.99 -5.16 10.41
N PHE A 57 21.11 -4.19 10.64
CA PHE A 57 20.66 -3.84 12.00
C PHE A 57 19.99 -5.01 12.72
N ALA A 58 19.09 -5.71 12.02
CA ALA A 58 18.37 -6.85 12.59
C ALA A 58 19.31 -8.00 12.99
N GLN A 59 20.36 -8.25 12.20
CA GLN A 59 21.42 -9.23 12.53
C GLN A 59 22.26 -8.77 13.72
N GLU A 60 22.72 -7.53 13.72
CA GLU A 60 23.53 -6.93 14.79
C GLU A 60 22.81 -6.99 16.14
N GLN A 61 21.53 -6.60 16.16
CA GLN A 61 20.69 -6.60 17.37
C GLN A 61 20.19 -7.99 17.76
N LYS A 62 20.42 -9.02 16.92
CA LYS A 62 19.92 -10.38 17.11
C LYS A 62 18.40 -10.39 17.28
N VAL A 63 17.70 -9.79 16.33
CA VAL A 63 16.25 -9.72 16.31
C VAL A 63 15.67 -11.12 16.14
N ASP A 64 14.72 -11.49 16.99
CA ASP A 64 14.06 -12.80 16.96
C ASP A 64 12.96 -12.87 15.89
N TYR A 65 12.29 -11.73 15.64
CA TYR A 65 11.17 -11.67 14.69
C TYR A 65 10.95 -10.24 14.18
N ALA A 66 10.61 -10.10 12.91
CA ALA A 66 10.33 -8.80 12.29
C ALA A 66 8.88 -8.69 11.81
N VAL A 67 8.35 -7.49 11.81
CA VAL A 67 7.06 -7.12 11.19
C VAL A 67 7.34 -6.06 10.15
N VAL A 68 7.03 -6.34 8.89
CA VAL A 68 7.14 -5.40 7.79
C VAL A 68 5.72 -4.96 7.41
N ALA A 69 5.35 -3.75 7.80
CA ALA A 69 3.98 -3.28 7.70
C ALA A 69 3.69 -2.40 6.47
N PRO A 70 4.55 -1.45 6.05
CA PRO A 70 4.28 -0.58 4.91
C PRO A 70 4.46 -1.28 3.56
N ASP A 71 3.76 -0.78 2.54
CA ASP A 71 3.73 -1.35 1.20
C ASP A 71 5.08 -1.27 0.48
N ASP A 72 5.76 -0.11 0.54
CA ASP A 72 7.04 0.11 -0.16
C ASP A 72 8.11 -0.93 0.19
N PRO A 73 8.46 -1.17 1.46
CA PRO A 73 9.46 -2.18 1.80
C PRO A 73 9.02 -3.60 1.42
N LEU A 74 7.72 -3.91 1.45
CA LEU A 74 7.21 -5.21 1.03
C LEU A 74 7.42 -5.44 -0.46
N VAL A 75 7.08 -4.46 -1.29
CA VAL A 75 7.29 -4.52 -2.74
C VAL A 75 8.78 -4.57 -3.09
N LEU A 76 9.63 -3.88 -2.32
CA LEU A 76 11.08 -3.89 -2.48
C LEU A 76 11.77 -5.17 -1.97
N GLY A 77 11.02 -6.11 -1.38
CA GLY A 77 11.55 -7.41 -0.96
C GLY A 77 12.20 -7.45 0.43
N CYS A 78 11.81 -6.56 1.33
CA CYS A 78 12.33 -6.56 2.71
C CYS A 78 12.11 -7.89 3.42
N VAL A 79 10.94 -8.52 3.23
CA VAL A 79 10.64 -9.86 3.78
C VAL A 79 11.59 -10.91 3.21
N ASP A 80 11.80 -10.91 1.88
CA ASP A 80 12.71 -11.85 1.22
C ASP A 80 14.14 -11.70 1.75
N ALA A 81 14.60 -10.47 1.95
CA ALA A 81 15.94 -10.19 2.47
C ALA A 81 16.12 -10.62 3.95
N LEU A 82 15.14 -10.33 4.79
CA LEU A 82 15.14 -10.76 6.21
C LEU A 82 15.12 -12.28 6.33
N GLU A 83 14.27 -12.98 5.58
CA GLU A 83 14.21 -14.44 5.58
C GLU A 83 15.52 -15.07 5.04
N ALA A 84 16.15 -14.49 4.01
CA ALA A 84 17.47 -14.91 3.54
C ALA A 84 18.53 -14.79 4.65
N ALA A 85 18.42 -13.76 5.49
CA ALA A 85 19.25 -13.55 6.67
C ALA A 85 18.86 -14.44 7.88
N LYS A 86 17.89 -15.35 7.72
CA LYS A 86 17.37 -16.26 8.77
C LYS A 86 16.62 -15.55 9.89
N ILE A 87 16.06 -14.38 9.61
CA ILE A 87 15.19 -13.63 10.52
C ILE A 87 13.74 -13.89 10.12
N PRO A 88 12.97 -14.63 10.93
CA PRO A 88 11.54 -14.84 10.66
C PRO A 88 10.80 -13.52 10.66
N CYS A 89 9.83 -13.34 9.75
CA CYS A 89 9.09 -12.10 9.68
C CYS A 89 7.63 -12.29 9.26
N PHE A 90 6.81 -11.34 9.64
CA PHE A 90 5.44 -11.17 9.16
C PHE A 90 5.43 -10.15 8.03
N GLY A 91 4.81 -10.54 6.93
CA GLY A 91 4.62 -9.74 5.73
C GLY A 91 4.68 -10.62 4.49
N PRO A 92 4.07 -10.20 3.37
CA PRO A 92 4.19 -10.91 2.10
C PRO A 92 5.58 -10.71 1.50
N ARG A 93 6.08 -11.74 0.83
CA ARG A 93 7.27 -11.61 -0.03
C ARG A 93 6.96 -10.71 -1.23
N ALA A 94 7.97 -10.11 -1.84
CA ALA A 94 7.83 -9.21 -3.00
C ALA A 94 6.94 -9.81 -4.10
N ARG A 95 7.07 -11.12 -4.36
CA ARG A 95 6.25 -11.85 -5.34
C ARG A 95 4.75 -11.80 -5.06
N ALA A 96 4.33 -11.68 -3.81
CA ALA A 96 2.94 -11.52 -3.42
C ALA A 96 2.57 -10.05 -3.21
N ALA A 97 3.49 -9.24 -2.71
CA ALA A 97 3.30 -7.81 -2.49
C ALA A 97 3.03 -7.03 -3.79
N ILE A 98 3.40 -7.58 -4.95
CA ILE A 98 3.08 -7.00 -6.27
C ILE A 98 1.57 -6.78 -6.48
N ILE A 99 0.70 -7.49 -5.75
CA ILE A 99 -0.76 -7.26 -5.78
C ILE A 99 -1.09 -5.81 -5.38
N GLU A 100 -0.35 -5.25 -4.42
CA GLU A 100 -0.46 -3.83 -4.05
C GLU A 100 0.47 -2.96 -4.92
N GLY A 101 1.65 -3.47 -5.25
CA GLY A 101 2.68 -2.76 -6.00
C GLY A 101 2.34 -2.44 -7.45
N SER A 102 1.39 -3.15 -8.08
CA SER A 102 0.92 -2.90 -9.44
C SER A 102 -0.59 -3.08 -9.54
N LYS A 103 -1.27 -1.99 -9.89
CA LYS A 103 -2.72 -2.00 -10.14
C LYS A 103 -3.06 -2.82 -11.38
N VAL A 104 -2.22 -2.75 -12.41
CA VAL A 104 -2.34 -3.54 -13.64
C VAL A 104 -2.26 -5.03 -13.33
N PHE A 105 -1.25 -5.44 -12.54
CA PHE A 105 -1.12 -6.83 -12.10
C PHE A 105 -2.34 -7.29 -11.31
N SER A 106 -2.78 -6.49 -10.33
CA SER A 106 -3.92 -6.80 -9.48
C SER A 106 -5.21 -6.95 -10.29
N LYS A 107 -5.48 -6.03 -11.21
CA LYS A 107 -6.65 -6.08 -12.09
C LYS A 107 -6.63 -7.32 -12.99
N ASN A 108 -5.50 -7.62 -13.61
CA ASN A 108 -5.34 -8.80 -14.46
C ASN A 108 -5.50 -10.10 -13.65
N LEU A 109 -5.00 -10.14 -12.42
CA LEU A 109 -5.20 -11.27 -11.50
C LEU A 109 -6.68 -11.46 -11.18
N MET A 110 -7.39 -10.38 -10.82
CA MET A 110 -8.82 -10.43 -10.54
C MET A 110 -9.62 -10.91 -11.76
N LYS A 111 -9.33 -10.39 -12.94
CA LYS A 111 -9.95 -10.83 -14.20
C LYS A 111 -9.71 -12.31 -14.47
N LYS A 112 -8.45 -12.76 -14.29
CA LYS A 112 -8.07 -14.17 -14.51
C LYS A 112 -8.83 -15.15 -13.63
N TYR A 113 -9.09 -14.77 -12.39
CA TYR A 113 -9.75 -15.65 -11.41
C TYR A 113 -11.23 -15.32 -11.17
N GLY A 114 -11.83 -14.44 -11.96
CA GLY A 114 -13.23 -14.06 -11.83
C GLY A 114 -13.56 -13.34 -10.51
N ILE A 115 -12.59 -12.65 -9.91
CA ILE A 115 -12.79 -11.88 -8.69
C ILE A 115 -13.49 -10.57 -9.08
N PRO A 116 -14.63 -10.22 -8.44
CA PRO A 116 -15.35 -8.99 -8.73
C PRO A 116 -14.49 -7.76 -8.56
N THR A 117 -14.50 -6.88 -9.55
CA THR A 117 -13.80 -5.60 -9.53
C THR A 117 -14.49 -4.63 -10.49
N ALA A 118 -14.25 -3.33 -10.35
CA ALA A 118 -14.69 -2.32 -11.31
C ALA A 118 -14.25 -2.69 -12.74
N ARG A 119 -15.09 -2.45 -13.74
CA ARG A 119 -14.68 -2.59 -15.15
C ARG A 119 -13.51 -1.65 -15.41
N TYR A 120 -12.55 -2.10 -16.18
CA TYR A 120 -11.31 -1.36 -16.39
C TYR A 120 -10.69 -1.67 -17.75
N GLU A 121 -9.90 -0.72 -18.22
CA GLU A 121 -8.96 -0.92 -19.33
C GLU A 121 -7.59 -0.39 -18.94
N VAL A 122 -6.54 -1.00 -19.49
CA VAL A 122 -5.14 -0.66 -19.22
C VAL A 122 -4.54 -0.07 -20.48
N PHE A 123 -3.79 1.01 -20.34
CA PHE A 123 -3.13 1.70 -21.43
C PHE A 123 -1.64 1.93 -21.12
N ASP A 124 -0.79 1.61 -22.08
CA ASP A 124 0.63 1.94 -22.18
C ASP A 124 0.89 2.97 -23.30
N ASP A 125 -0.14 3.31 -24.06
CA ASP A 125 -0.14 4.35 -25.09
C ASP A 125 -1.14 5.45 -24.75
N MET A 126 -0.64 6.68 -24.65
CA MET A 126 -1.46 7.84 -24.30
C MET A 126 -2.54 8.12 -25.34
N ALA A 127 -2.24 7.99 -26.64
CA ALA A 127 -3.21 8.29 -27.69
C ALA A 127 -4.40 7.32 -27.66
N ALA A 128 -4.13 6.05 -27.38
CA ALA A 128 -5.16 5.02 -27.17
C ALA A 128 -6.01 5.33 -25.93
N ALA A 129 -5.38 5.74 -24.81
CA ALA A 129 -6.10 6.13 -23.60
C ALA A 129 -7.02 7.35 -23.84
N LEU A 130 -6.52 8.37 -24.52
CA LEU A 130 -7.30 9.56 -24.85
C LEU A 130 -8.49 9.23 -25.79
N THR A 131 -8.29 8.36 -26.77
CA THR A 131 -9.34 7.88 -27.67
C THR A 131 -10.42 7.11 -26.92
N TYR A 132 -10.02 6.21 -26.01
CA TYR A 132 -10.95 5.47 -25.16
C TYR A 132 -11.85 6.41 -24.34
N LEU A 133 -11.28 7.49 -23.79
CA LEU A 133 -12.00 8.49 -23.01
C LEU A 133 -13.07 9.25 -23.80
N ASP A 134 -13.04 9.26 -25.13
CA ASP A 134 -14.10 9.88 -25.93
C ASP A 134 -15.47 9.20 -25.74
N THR A 135 -15.47 7.92 -25.41
CA THR A 135 -16.67 7.11 -25.22
C THR A 135 -16.85 6.53 -23.82
N ALA A 136 -15.84 6.64 -22.95
CA ALA A 136 -15.89 6.13 -21.59
C ALA A 136 -17.02 6.80 -20.78
N PRO A 137 -17.65 6.07 -19.84
CA PRO A 137 -18.60 6.65 -18.89
C PRO A 137 -17.94 7.74 -18.04
N ILE A 138 -18.71 8.75 -17.65
CA ILE A 138 -18.33 9.78 -16.70
C ILE A 138 -19.33 9.75 -15.53
N PRO A 139 -18.88 9.81 -14.26
CA PRO A 139 -17.51 9.92 -13.81
C PRO A 139 -16.67 8.67 -14.13
N THR A 140 -15.34 8.86 -14.23
CA THR A 140 -14.39 7.76 -14.42
C THR A 140 -13.17 7.92 -13.50
N VAL A 141 -12.48 6.82 -13.22
CA VAL A 141 -11.32 6.82 -12.33
C VAL A 141 -10.06 6.54 -13.11
N ILE A 142 -9.11 7.45 -13.08
CA ILE A 142 -7.80 7.32 -13.73
C ILE A 142 -6.77 6.99 -12.66
N LYS A 143 -6.03 5.90 -12.83
CA LYS A 143 -5.02 5.44 -11.86
C LYS A 143 -3.68 5.24 -12.55
N ALA A 144 -2.64 5.86 -12.01
CA ALA A 144 -1.26 5.49 -12.34
C ALA A 144 -0.95 4.09 -11.78
N ASP A 145 -0.18 3.28 -12.52
CA ASP A 145 0.30 2.00 -12.01
C ASP A 145 1.37 2.21 -10.93
N GLY A 146 1.46 1.29 -9.95
CA GLY A 146 2.37 1.42 -8.82
C GLY A 146 1.77 2.12 -7.61
N LEU A 147 2.59 2.28 -6.57
CA LEU A 147 2.14 2.78 -5.25
C LEU A 147 1.80 4.28 -5.29
N ALA A 148 2.56 5.10 -6.03
CA ALA A 148 2.36 6.54 -6.21
C ALA A 148 2.00 7.29 -4.91
N LEU A 149 2.44 6.78 -3.75
CA LEU A 149 2.16 7.28 -2.40
C LEU A 149 0.65 7.53 -2.13
N GLY A 150 -0.22 6.72 -2.73
CA GLY A 150 -1.68 6.87 -2.63
C GLY A 150 -2.27 8.07 -3.39
N LYS A 151 -1.46 8.85 -4.12
CA LYS A 151 -1.89 10.06 -4.83
C LYS A 151 -2.16 9.83 -6.33
N GLY A 152 -1.79 8.68 -6.87
CA GLY A 152 -1.94 8.34 -8.28
C GLY A 152 -3.36 7.94 -8.70
N VAL A 153 -4.40 8.44 -8.03
CA VAL A 153 -5.81 8.16 -8.33
C VAL A 153 -6.57 9.47 -8.50
N ILE A 154 -7.18 9.67 -9.66
CA ILE A 154 -7.99 10.86 -9.98
C ILE A 154 -9.39 10.39 -10.38
N ILE A 155 -10.41 10.92 -9.70
CA ILE A 155 -11.82 10.73 -10.06
C ILE A 155 -12.21 11.92 -10.92
N ALA A 156 -12.31 11.70 -12.23
CA ALA A 156 -12.66 12.73 -13.20
C ALA A 156 -14.18 12.85 -13.36
N GLN A 157 -14.71 14.04 -13.14
CA GLN A 157 -16.12 14.35 -13.26
C GLN A 157 -16.49 14.73 -14.71
N THR A 158 -15.50 15.09 -15.53
CA THR A 158 -15.66 15.47 -16.93
C THR A 158 -14.64 14.76 -17.81
N ARG A 159 -14.91 14.68 -19.12
CA ARG A 159 -13.95 14.12 -20.10
C ARG A 159 -12.66 14.92 -20.16
N ASP A 160 -12.75 16.22 -20.04
CA ASP A 160 -11.57 17.10 -20.09
C ASP A 160 -10.67 16.86 -18.88
N GLU A 161 -11.25 16.71 -17.68
CA GLU A 161 -10.50 16.31 -16.48
C GLU A 161 -9.85 14.94 -16.65
N ALA A 162 -10.56 13.96 -17.20
CA ALA A 162 -10.02 12.63 -17.44
C ALA A 162 -8.83 12.65 -18.42
N LYS A 163 -8.96 13.39 -19.52
CA LYS A 163 -7.90 13.55 -20.51
C LYS A 163 -6.70 14.33 -19.95
N ALA A 164 -6.95 15.35 -19.13
CA ALA A 164 -5.88 16.06 -18.43
C ALA A 164 -5.12 15.13 -17.48
N ALA A 165 -5.83 14.32 -16.69
CA ALA A 165 -5.22 13.35 -15.80
C ALA A 165 -4.33 12.32 -16.53
N VAL A 166 -4.77 11.81 -17.69
CA VAL A 166 -3.96 10.90 -18.51
C VAL A 166 -2.69 11.59 -19.01
N ARG A 167 -2.77 12.84 -19.49
CA ARG A 167 -1.59 13.61 -19.91
C ARG A 167 -0.64 13.86 -18.74
N ASP A 168 -1.15 14.25 -17.59
CA ASP A 168 -0.32 14.50 -16.42
C ASP A 168 0.44 13.26 -15.99
N MET A 169 -0.19 12.09 -16.06
CA MET A 169 0.45 10.82 -15.70
C MET A 169 1.46 10.36 -16.76
N MET A 170 1.05 10.29 -18.05
CA MET A 170 1.83 9.63 -19.09
C MET A 170 2.79 10.55 -19.84
N GLU A 171 2.45 11.86 -19.97
CA GLU A 171 3.26 12.83 -20.70
C GLU A 171 4.13 13.66 -19.74
N ASN A 172 3.50 14.20 -18.68
CA ASN A 172 4.18 15.07 -17.71
C ASN A 172 4.91 14.26 -16.62
N HIS A 173 4.68 12.94 -16.55
CA HIS A 173 5.29 12.02 -15.58
C HIS A 173 5.22 12.49 -14.12
N VAL A 174 4.10 13.13 -13.72
CA VAL A 174 3.91 13.65 -12.35
C VAL A 174 4.06 12.60 -11.24
N PHE A 175 3.94 11.31 -11.60
CA PHE A 175 4.18 10.16 -10.72
C PHE A 175 5.40 9.32 -11.15
N GLY A 176 6.32 9.91 -11.94
CA GLY A 176 7.50 9.22 -12.45
C GLY A 176 7.12 7.97 -13.26
N LYS A 177 7.86 6.89 -13.11
CA LYS A 177 7.61 5.62 -13.83
C LYS A 177 6.24 4.99 -13.54
N SER A 178 5.59 5.33 -12.43
CA SER A 178 4.22 4.85 -12.15
C SER A 178 3.20 5.36 -13.15
N GLY A 179 3.49 6.45 -13.87
CA GLY A 179 2.66 7.01 -14.92
C GLY A 179 2.84 6.37 -16.30
N ASP A 180 3.81 5.48 -16.50
CA ASP A 180 4.07 4.83 -17.80
C ASP A 180 2.87 3.93 -18.22
N HIS A 181 2.11 3.44 -17.25
CA HIS A 181 0.87 2.70 -17.47
C HIS A 181 -0.27 3.35 -16.68
N VAL A 182 -1.43 3.47 -17.30
CA VAL A 182 -2.63 3.95 -16.63
C VAL A 182 -3.74 2.91 -16.68
N VAL A 183 -4.52 2.84 -15.60
CA VAL A 183 -5.74 2.05 -15.52
C VAL A 183 -6.91 3.03 -15.49
N ILE A 184 -7.84 2.88 -16.44
CA ILE A 184 -9.08 3.65 -16.50
C ILE A 184 -10.20 2.74 -16.05
N GLU A 185 -10.91 3.14 -14.99
CA GLU A 185 -11.93 2.33 -14.35
C GLU A 185 -13.28 3.02 -14.30
N GLU A 186 -14.36 2.23 -14.29
CA GLU A 186 -15.67 2.76 -13.94
C GLU A 186 -15.69 3.28 -12.51
N PHE A 187 -16.42 4.36 -12.30
CA PHE A 187 -16.65 4.90 -10.96
C PHE A 187 -17.75 4.09 -10.26
N LEU A 188 -17.41 3.45 -9.16
CA LEU A 188 -18.33 2.72 -8.32
C LEU A 188 -18.92 3.63 -7.24
N THR A 189 -20.20 3.44 -6.95
CA THR A 189 -20.91 4.14 -5.86
C THR A 189 -21.40 3.13 -4.83
N GLY A 190 -21.49 3.56 -3.58
CA GLY A 190 -21.98 2.73 -2.48
C GLY A 190 -21.17 2.95 -1.20
N PRO A 191 -21.61 2.36 -0.09
CA PRO A 191 -20.84 2.39 1.15
C PRO A 191 -19.54 1.59 1.00
N GLU A 192 -18.43 2.18 1.45
CA GLU A 192 -17.13 1.50 1.48
C GLU A 192 -17.04 0.61 2.71
N VAL A 193 -16.49 -0.59 2.54
CA VAL A 193 -16.17 -1.49 3.64
C VAL A 193 -14.82 -2.17 3.39
N SER A 194 -13.98 -2.19 4.42
CA SER A 194 -12.71 -2.93 4.41
C SER A 194 -12.87 -4.23 5.19
N VAL A 195 -12.49 -5.33 4.58
CA VAL A 195 -12.42 -6.65 5.23
C VAL A 195 -10.98 -7.13 5.19
N LEU A 196 -10.31 -7.11 6.33
CA LEU A 196 -8.96 -7.60 6.50
C LEU A 196 -8.99 -9.06 6.95
N ALA A 197 -7.97 -9.83 6.59
CA ALA A 197 -7.86 -11.21 7.02
C ALA A 197 -6.39 -11.61 7.23
N PHE A 198 -6.16 -12.52 8.18
CA PHE A 198 -4.91 -13.26 8.27
C PHE A 198 -4.99 -14.53 7.43
N THR A 199 -3.90 -14.87 6.77
CA THR A 199 -3.80 -16.15 6.04
C THR A 199 -2.39 -16.73 6.14
N ASP A 200 -2.32 -18.06 6.22
CA ASP A 200 -1.09 -18.85 6.12
C ASP A 200 -1.00 -19.59 4.76
N GLY A 201 -1.88 -19.22 3.80
CA GLY A 201 -1.99 -19.88 2.51
C GLY A 201 -2.92 -21.09 2.48
N LYS A 202 -3.42 -21.55 3.61
CA LYS A 202 -4.37 -22.68 3.75
C LYS A 202 -5.67 -22.27 4.44
N VAL A 203 -5.55 -21.42 5.44
CA VAL A 203 -6.66 -20.91 6.24
C VAL A 203 -6.75 -19.42 6.08
N VAL A 204 -7.97 -18.90 6.03
CA VAL A 204 -8.27 -17.47 6.06
C VAL A 204 -9.07 -17.16 7.30
N LYS A 205 -8.61 -16.22 8.12
CA LYS A 205 -9.30 -15.74 9.32
C LYS A 205 -9.65 -14.26 9.15
N PRO A 206 -10.89 -13.94 8.78
CA PRO A 206 -11.30 -12.54 8.63
C PRO A 206 -11.34 -11.83 9.98
N MET A 207 -10.97 -10.57 9.96
CA MET A 207 -11.11 -9.65 11.08
C MET A 207 -12.50 -9.00 11.05
N VAL A 208 -12.83 -8.26 12.09
CA VAL A 208 -14.01 -7.39 12.09
C VAL A 208 -13.86 -6.37 10.95
N SER A 209 -14.93 -6.18 10.19
CA SER A 209 -14.97 -5.20 9.11
C SER A 209 -14.82 -3.78 9.64
N SER A 210 -14.23 -2.91 8.84
CA SER A 210 -14.04 -1.49 9.15
C SER A 210 -14.42 -0.62 7.96
N MET A 211 -14.58 0.68 8.22
CA MET A 211 -14.77 1.70 7.19
C MET A 211 -13.62 2.69 7.26
N ASP A 212 -13.06 3.02 6.11
CA ASP A 212 -11.99 4.01 6.02
C ASP A 212 -12.57 5.41 5.79
N HIS A 213 -12.20 6.36 6.65
CA HIS A 213 -12.55 7.77 6.50
C HIS A 213 -11.38 8.52 5.85
N LYS A 214 -11.45 8.69 4.53
CA LYS A 214 -10.35 9.25 3.72
C LYS A 214 -10.32 10.77 3.69
N ARG A 215 -11.48 11.42 3.71
CA ARG A 215 -11.58 12.88 3.58
C ARG A 215 -11.26 13.59 4.89
N ALA A 216 -10.52 14.71 4.80
CA ALA A 216 -10.06 15.44 5.99
C ALA A 216 -11.17 16.26 6.68
N GLY A 217 -12.22 16.64 5.96
CA GLY A 217 -13.30 17.50 6.46
C GLY A 217 -14.60 16.75 6.71
N ASP A 218 -15.45 17.33 7.55
CA ASP A 218 -16.77 16.84 7.87
C ASP A 218 -17.65 16.67 6.62
N GLY A 219 -18.53 15.68 6.63
CA GLY A 219 -19.41 15.41 5.49
C GLY A 219 -18.68 14.87 4.25
N ASP A 220 -17.57 14.17 4.43
CA ASP A 220 -16.76 13.59 3.36
C ASP A 220 -16.24 14.62 2.37
N THR A 221 -15.70 15.74 2.89
CA THR A 221 -15.18 16.88 2.11
C THR A 221 -13.67 17.06 2.27
N GLY A 222 -13.08 17.90 1.39
CA GLY A 222 -11.66 18.23 1.46
C GLY A 222 -10.74 17.23 0.77
N LEU A 223 -9.45 17.27 1.08
CA LEU A 223 -8.42 16.41 0.50
C LEU A 223 -8.46 15.01 1.10
N ASN A 224 -8.04 14.03 0.31
CA ASN A 224 -7.83 12.67 0.80
C ASN A 224 -6.66 12.64 1.78
N THR A 225 -6.82 11.87 2.86
CA THR A 225 -5.79 11.51 3.82
C THR A 225 -5.31 10.08 3.59
N GLY A 226 -4.38 9.60 4.42
CA GLY A 226 -3.98 8.20 4.45
C GLY A 226 -4.99 7.26 5.11
N GLY A 227 -6.16 7.80 5.49
CA GLY A 227 -7.19 7.10 6.26
C GLY A 227 -7.18 7.52 7.73
N MET A 228 -8.36 7.73 8.30
CA MET A 228 -8.54 8.24 9.67
C MET A 228 -9.35 7.29 10.57
N GLY A 229 -9.70 6.10 10.11
CA GLY A 229 -10.45 5.16 10.95
C GLY A 229 -10.87 3.94 10.22
#